data_5b173edf1159e3f6fcbc3aa66a06fa02
#
_entry.id   5b173edf1159e3f6fcbc3aa66a06fa02
#
_cell.length_a   1.000
_cell.length_b   1.000
_cell.length_c   1.000
_cell.angle_alpha   90.00
_cell.angle_beta   90.00
_cell.angle_gamma   90.00
#
_symmetry.space_group_name_H-M   'P 1'
#
loop_
_entity.id
_entity.type
_entity.pdbx_description
1 polymer ?
#
loop_
_entity_poly.entity_id
_entity_poly.type
_entity_poly.pdbx_seq_one_letter_code
_entity_poly.pdbx_strand_id
1 'polypeptide(L)'
;KDGIAIIMDLHNVDYFFHAFSYPEWEYMTSFGKRGEGPEEMVSADCFRFISKDSIWTLDANKMRTTRWKIEQNMNNIIPVGQAAG
;
A
#
# COMPACT_ATOMS: atom_id res chain seq x y z
N LYS A 1 10.98 5.99 -2.16
CA LYS A 1 11.38 7.15 -1.36
C LYS A 1 12.32 6.68 -0.26
N ASP A 2 13.03 7.58 0.35
CA ASP A 2 14.12 7.29 1.28
C ASP A 2 13.92 6.02 2.10
N GLY A 3 14.73 5.02 1.82
CA GLY A 3 14.72 3.76 2.55
C GLY A 3 13.65 2.77 2.16
N ILE A 4 12.65 3.16 1.36
CA ILE A 4 11.54 2.28 1.00
C ILE A 4 11.15 2.47 -0.46
N ALA A 5 10.99 1.35 -1.17
CA ALA A 5 10.46 1.30 -2.53
C ALA A 5 9.15 0.51 -2.53
N ILE A 6 8.15 1.03 -3.23
CA ILE A 6 6.85 0.38 -3.36
C ILE A 6 6.66 -0.03 -4.81
N ILE A 7 6.23 -1.27 -5.02
CA ILE A 7 5.89 -1.78 -6.34
C ILE A 7 4.40 -2.12 -6.34
N MET A 8 3.66 -1.58 -7.31
CA MET A 8 2.25 -1.92 -7.51
C MET A 8 2.18 -3.07 -8.51
N ASP A 9 1.54 -4.16 -8.11
CA ASP A 9 1.43 -5.37 -8.92
C ASP A 9 -0.05 -5.71 -9.10
N LEU A 10 -0.59 -5.41 -10.27
CA LEU A 10 -2.00 -5.64 -10.57
C LEU A 10 -2.31 -7.11 -10.84
N HIS A 11 -1.31 -7.95 -10.99
CA HIS A 11 -1.49 -9.36 -11.32
C HIS A 11 -1.36 -10.29 -10.11
N ASN A 12 -0.91 -9.78 -8.97
CA ASN A 12 -0.80 -10.60 -7.76
C ASN A 12 -2.20 -10.95 -7.25
N VAL A 13 -2.39 -12.22 -6.85
CA VAL A 13 -3.70 -12.70 -6.43
C VAL A 13 -4.06 -12.29 -4.99
N ASP A 14 -3.08 -11.90 -4.20
CA ASP A 14 -3.29 -11.59 -2.79
C ASP A 14 -3.19 -10.12 -2.46
N TYR A 15 -2.19 -9.43 -2.99
CA TYR A 15 -1.89 -8.05 -2.63
C TYR A 15 -1.55 -7.21 -3.85
N PHE A 16 -1.96 -5.94 -3.82
CA PHE A 16 -1.64 -5.00 -4.90
C PHE A 16 -0.27 -4.34 -4.74
N PHE A 17 0.25 -4.25 -3.52
CA PHE A 17 1.47 -3.49 -3.26
C PHE A 17 2.48 -4.32 -2.49
N HIS A 18 3.75 -4.13 -2.86
CA HIS A 18 4.88 -4.80 -2.20
C HIS A 18 5.93 -3.77 -1.83
N ALA A 19 6.39 -3.81 -0.60
CA ALA A 19 7.35 -2.86 -0.08
C ALA A 19 8.71 -3.54 0.08
N PHE A 20 9.76 -2.81 -0.31
CA PHE A 20 11.14 -3.27 -0.23
C PHE A 20 11.98 -2.19 0.43
N SER A 21 13.02 -2.59 1.14
CA SER A 21 14.03 -1.62 1.57
C SER A 21 14.79 -1.09 0.35
N TYR A 22 15.28 0.13 0.43
CA TYR A 22 15.97 0.75 -0.68
C TYR A 22 17.23 1.45 -0.13
N PRO A 23 18.39 1.28 -0.73
CA PRO A 23 18.67 0.67 -2.04
C PRO A 23 18.90 -0.85 -2.06
N GLU A 24 18.76 -1.52 -0.92
CA GLU A 24 19.08 -2.95 -0.82
C GLU A 24 18.11 -3.85 -1.58
N TRP A 25 16.88 -3.40 -1.80
CA TRP A 25 15.81 -4.18 -2.44
C TRP A 25 15.45 -5.45 -1.68
N GLU A 26 15.48 -5.39 -0.37
CA GLU A 26 15.05 -6.51 0.45
C GLU A 26 13.56 -6.41 0.73
N TYR A 27 12.85 -7.52 0.55
CA TYR A 27 11.42 -7.56 0.77
C TYR A 27 11.06 -7.27 2.23
N MET A 28 10.09 -6.38 2.46
CA MET A 28 9.62 -6.03 3.78
C MET A 28 8.24 -6.61 4.06
N THR A 29 7.26 -6.24 3.25
CA THR A 29 5.87 -6.64 3.47
C THR A 29 5.05 -6.35 2.23
N SER A 30 3.85 -6.92 2.18
CA SER A 30 2.85 -6.59 1.16
C SER A 30 1.64 -5.96 1.84
N PHE A 31 0.94 -5.09 1.11
CA PHE A 31 -0.25 -4.43 1.63
C PHE A 31 -1.24 -4.17 0.50
N GLY A 32 -2.44 -3.69 0.86
CA GLY A 32 -3.50 -3.53 -0.12
C GLY A 32 -4.04 -4.88 -0.57
N LYS A 33 -4.58 -5.65 0.39
CA LYS A 33 -5.07 -7.00 0.11
C LYS A 33 -6.19 -6.96 -0.92
N ARG A 34 -6.15 -7.86 -1.89
CA ARG A 34 -7.15 -7.96 -2.94
C ARG A 34 -8.40 -8.65 -2.41
N GLY A 35 -9.57 -8.05 -2.66
CA GLY A 35 -10.83 -8.63 -2.26
C GLY A 35 -11.92 -7.58 -2.18
N GLU A 36 -13.09 -7.97 -1.68
CA GLU A 36 -14.25 -7.09 -1.56
C GLU A 36 -14.60 -6.74 -0.12
N GLY A 37 -13.77 -7.13 0.83
CA GLY A 37 -13.97 -6.82 2.24
C GLY A 37 -13.75 -5.34 2.55
N PRO A 38 -14.09 -4.90 3.78
CA PRO A 38 -14.06 -3.46 4.13
C PRO A 38 -12.69 -2.82 3.99
N GLU A 39 -11.62 -3.57 4.24
CA GLU A 39 -10.26 -3.04 4.14
C GLU A 39 -9.51 -3.60 2.94
N GLU A 40 -10.21 -4.32 2.06
CA GLU A 40 -9.60 -4.91 0.88
C GLU A 40 -9.81 -4.01 -0.32
N MET A 41 -8.98 -4.18 -1.34
CA MET A 41 -9.02 -3.39 -2.55
C MET A 41 -9.48 -4.25 -3.73
N VAL A 42 -10.36 -3.70 -4.56
CA VAL A 42 -10.83 -4.38 -5.76
C VAL A 42 -9.99 -4.00 -6.96
N SER A 43 -9.63 -2.72 -7.07
CA SER A 43 -8.92 -2.22 -8.24
C SER A 43 -7.98 -1.09 -7.83
N ALA A 44 -6.75 -1.44 -7.50
CA ALA A 44 -5.73 -0.43 -7.18
C ALA A 44 -5.44 0.39 -8.43
N ASP A 45 -5.53 1.71 -8.32
CA ASP A 45 -5.30 2.62 -9.43
C ASP A 45 -3.96 3.33 -9.30
N CYS A 46 -3.69 3.91 -8.14
CA CYS A 46 -2.43 4.61 -7.93
C CYS A 46 -2.08 4.66 -6.45
N PHE A 47 -0.84 5.03 -6.19
CA PHE A 47 -0.36 5.28 -4.84
C PHE A 47 0.57 6.46 -4.84
N ARG A 48 0.77 7.04 -3.65
CA ARG A 48 1.64 8.21 -3.50
C ARG A 48 2.17 8.27 -2.07
N PHE A 49 3.44 8.59 -1.92
CA PHE A 49 3.99 8.89 -0.61
C PHE A 49 3.49 10.25 -0.14
N ILE A 50 2.96 10.29 1.09
CA ILE A 50 2.58 11.55 1.73
C ILE A 50 3.79 12.08 2.50
N SER A 51 4.48 11.18 3.19
CA SER A 51 5.70 11.47 3.93
C SER A 51 6.56 10.21 3.92
N LYS A 52 7.68 10.22 4.64
CA LYS A 52 8.59 9.07 4.65
C LYS A 52 7.96 7.81 5.27
N ASP A 53 6.91 7.97 6.06
CA ASP A 53 6.25 6.84 6.72
C ASP A 53 4.75 6.79 6.50
N SER A 54 4.25 7.51 5.49
CA SER A 54 2.82 7.49 5.14
C SER A 54 2.65 7.36 3.63
N ILE A 55 1.69 6.52 3.24
CA ILE A 55 1.34 6.29 1.83
C ILE A 55 -0.17 6.46 1.67
N TRP A 56 -0.56 7.00 0.53
CA TRP A 56 -1.95 7.13 0.12
C TRP A 56 -2.18 6.23 -1.10
N THR A 57 -3.30 5.48 -1.09
CA THR A 57 -3.68 4.64 -2.24
C THR A 57 -5.11 4.94 -2.64
N LEU A 58 -5.41 4.72 -3.92
CA LEU A 58 -6.76 4.88 -4.46
C LEU A 58 -7.26 3.55 -4.99
N ASP A 59 -8.47 3.16 -4.58
CA ASP A 59 -9.22 2.06 -5.17
C ASP A 59 -10.26 2.66 -6.10
N ALA A 60 -10.03 2.56 -7.40
CA ALA A 60 -10.89 3.19 -8.40
C ALA A 60 -12.27 2.54 -8.44
N ASN A 61 -12.37 1.24 -8.16
CA ASN A 61 -13.65 0.55 -8.17
C ASN A 61 -14.55 1.00 -7.02
N LYS A 62 -13.98 1.11 -5.82
CA LYS A 62 -14.70 1.53 -4.63
C LYS A 62 -14.77 3.04 -4.48
N MET A 63 -14.03 3.77 -5.30
CA MET A 63 -13.90 5.22 -5.18
C MET A 63 -13.50 5.61 -3.77
N ARG A 64 -12.49 4.94 -3.26
CA ARG A 64 -12.07 5.10 -1.87
C ARG A 64 -10.55 5.24 -1.79
N THR A 65 -10.12 6.18 -0.97
CA THR A 65 -8.71 6.35 -0.67
C THR A 65 -8.40 5.75 0.69
N THR A 66 -7.20 5.21 0.83
CA THR A 66 -6.73 4.66 2.08
C THR A 66 -5.37 5.28 2.40
N ARG A 67 -5.20 5.71 3.63
CA ARG A 67 -3.91 6.15 4.12
C ARG A 67 -3.29 5.03 4.94
N TRP A 68 -2.01 4.77 4.68
CA TRP A 68 -1.27 3.69 5.30
C TRP A 68 -0.10 4.26 6.07
N LYS A 69 0.21 3.65 7.20
CA LYS A 69 1.39 3.98 8.00
C LYS A 69 2.44 2.90 7.84
N ILE A 70 3.67 3.33 7.58
CA ILE A 70 4.81 2.43 7.46
C ILE A 70 5.46 2.30 8.83
N GLU A 71 5.47 1.09 9.37
CA GLU A 71 6.12 0.77 10.64
C GLU A 71 7.42 0.03 10.33
N GLN A 72 8.48 0.79 10.08
CA GLN A 72 9.73 0.22 9.59
C GLN A 72 10.37 -0.78 10.56
N ASN A 73 10.30 -0.52 11.85
CA ASN A 73 10.88 -1.40 12.85
C ASN A 73 10.20 -2.77 12.88
N MET A 74 8.96 -2.84 12.40
CA MET A 74 8.17 -4.07 12.40
C MET A 74 8.01 -4.63 10.99
N ASN A 75 8.60 -4.00 9.98
CA ASN A 75 8.43 -4.37 8.57
C ASN A 75 6.95 -4.51 8.24
N ASN A 76 6.16 -3.51 8.60
CA ASN A 76 4.71 -3.58 8.49
C ASN A 76 4.14 -2.28 7.93
N ILE A 77 3.07 -2.40 7.16
CA ILE A 77 2.33 -1.25 6.62
C ILE A 77 0.86 -1.49 6.91
N ILE A 78 0.26 -0.63 7.73
CA ILE A 78 -1.11 -0.82 8.21
C ILE A 78 -2.01 0.33 7.74
N PRO A 79 -3.29 0.05 7.49
CA PRO A 79 -4.23 1.12 7.17
C PRO A 79 -4.57 1.93 8.41
N VAL A 80 -4.57 3.26 8.28
CA VAL A 80 -4.88 4.16 9.39
C VAL A 80 -6.02 5.11 9.11
N GLY A 81 -6.57 5.11 7.89
CA GLY A 81 -7.72 5.94 7.57
C GLY A 81 -8.22 5.69 6.17
N GLN A 82 -9.53 5.85 5.97
CA GLN A 82 -10.18 5.70 4.67
C GLN A 82 -11.13 6.84 4.45
N ALA A 83 -11.30 7.23 3.19
CA ALA A 83 -12.23 8.29 2.80
C ALA A 83 -12.80 8.00 1.42
N ALA A 84 -14.02 8.48 1.18
CA ALA A 84 -14.61 8.39 -0.15
C ALA A 84 -13.77 9.24 -1.11
N GLY A 85 -13.45 8.68 -2.24
CA GLY A 85 -12.58 9.29 -3.22
C GLY A 85 -13.24 10.33 -4.09
#